data_c81e057c2ecfcb93eee244e5f9f9408a
#
_entry.id   c81e057c2ecfcb93eee244e5f9f9408a
#
_cell.length_a   1.000
_cell.length_b   1.000
_cell.length_c   1.000
_cell.angle_alpha   90.00
_cell.angle_beta   90.00
_cell.angle_gamma   90.00
#
_symmetry.space_group_name_H-M   'P 1'
#
loop_
_entity.id
_entity.type
_entity.pdbx_description
1 polymer ?
#
loop_
_entity_poly.entity_id
_entity_poly.type
_entity_poly.pdbx_seq_one_letter_code
_entity_poly.pdbx_strand_id
1 'polypeptide(L)'
;LGDVYKRQLQDLCVSRTSFSWGIPVDFDEGHIVYVWLDALTNYITGIGYDCDGNSSDKFNKFWPADLHLIGKDIIRFHTIYWPIILMALDLPLPKQVFGHPWLLQGDGKMSKSKGNVLYADDLVDFFGVDAVRYFVLHEMPFERDGVISWELMIERMNSDLANILGNLVNRTISMSNKYFGGIVEDKGVVGDYDDDPVSYTHLRAHE
;
A
#
# COMPACT_ATOMS: atom_id res chain seq x y z
N LEU A 1 -24.35 6.28 12.52
CA LEU A 1 -22.94 6.63 12.23
C LEU A 1 -22.80 7.84 11.30
N GLY A 2 -23.64 7.99 10.27
CA GLY A 2 -23.56 9.12 9.33
C GLY A 2 -23.75 10.52 9.95
N ASP A 3 -24.59 10.65 10.97
CA ASP A 3 -24.88 11.96 11.59
C ASP A 3 -23.80 12.43 12.58
N VAL A 4 -23.05 11.51 13.18
CA VAL A 4 -21.94 11.85 14.07
C VAL A 4 -20.77 12.41 13.28
N TYR A 5 -20.48 11.87 12.09
CA TYR A 5 -19.42 12.35 11.23
C TYR A 5 -19.72 13.70 10.58
N LYS A 6 -20.98 13.94 10.18
CA LYS A 6 -21.40 15.24 9.62
C LYS A 6 -21.22 16.41 10.59
N ARG A 7 -21.39 16.17 11.89
CA ARG A 7 -21.23 17.21 12.93
C ARG A 7 -19.76 17.54 13.24
N GLN A 8 -18.81 16.73 12.78
CA GLN A 8 -17.37 16.91 12.99
C GLN A 8 -16.63 17.44 11.76
N LEU A 9 -17.30 17.56 10.62
CA LEU A 9 -16.70 18.13 9.42
C LEU A 9 -16.64 19.64 9.61
N GLN A 10 -15.43 20.16 9.46
CA GLN A 10 -15.16 21.59 9.39
C GLN A 10 -14.80 21.97 7.96
N ASP A 11 -15.01 23.23 7.64
CA ASP A 11 -14.60 23.77 6.36
C ASP A 11 -13.10 23.53 6.13
N LEU A 12 -12.73 23.15 4.92
CA LEU A 12 -11.36 23.03 4.51
C LEU A 12 -10.92 24.32 3.83
N CYS A 13 -9.84 24.92 4.32
CA CYS A 13 -9.22 26.05 3.63
C CYS A 13 -8.76 25.59 2.24
N VAL A 14 -9.08 26.37 1.22
CA VAL A 14 -8.61 26.14 -0.17
C VAL A 14 -7.41 27.01 -0.52
N SER A 15 -7.17 28.08 0.22
CA SER A 15 -6.01 28.97 0.08
C SER A 15 -5.50 29.40 1.45
N ARG A 16 -4.30 29.98 1.49
CA ARG A 16 -3.66 30.50 2.71
C ARG A 16 -2.72 31.65 2.40
N THR A 17 -2.47 32.49 3.43
CA THR A 17 -1.60 33.67 3.38
C THR A 17 -0.39 33.59 4.30
N SER A 18 -0.23 32.49 5.05
CA SER A 18 0.80 32.34 6.10
C SER A 18 2.24 32.35 5.57
N PHE A 19 2.43 32.10 4.28
CA PHE A 19 3.70 32.18 3.58
C PHE A 19 3.45 32.36 2.07
N SER A 20 4.48 32.84 1.35
CA SER A 20 4.37 33.21 -0.06
C SER A 20 4.84 32.11 -1.04
N TRP A 21 5.37 31.00 -0.53
CA TRP A 21 5.82 29.89 -1.37
C TRP A 21 4.64 28.97 -1.72
N GLY A 22 4.42 28.74 -3.01
CA GLY A 22 3.33 27.88 -3.49
C GLY A 22 2.75 28.38 -4.80
N ILE A 23 1.63 27.78 -5.21
CA ILE A 23 0.86 28.18 -6.41
C ILE A 23 0.04 29.41 -6.04
N PRO A 24 0.26 30.59 -6.67
CA PRO A 24 -0.52 31.77 -6.38
C PRO A 24 -1.98 31.62 -6.84
N VAL A 25 -2.88 32.27 -6.13
CA VAL A 25 -4.29 32.39 -6.52
C VAL A 25 -4.45 33.66 -7.35
N ASP A 26 -4.77 33.53 -8.64
CA ASP A 26 -4.77 34.62 -9.59
C ASP A 26 -5.79 35.74 -9.30
N PHE A 27 -6.91 35.38 -8.67
CA PHE A 27 -8.00 36.28 -8.35
C PHE A 27 -7.98 36.78 -6.89
N ASP A 28 -6.99 36.37 -6.08
CA ASP A 28 -6.89 36.79 -4.68
C ASP A 28 -5.41 36.99 -4.30
N GLU A 29 -4.95 38.23 -4.46
CA GLU A 29 -3.54 38.60 -4.32
C GLU A 29 -3.04 38.30 -2.88
N GLY A 30 -1.85 37.69 -2.80
CA GLY A 30 -1.23 37.27 -1.54
C GLY A 30 -1.68 35.92 -1.02
N HIS A 31 -2.66 35.29 -1.67
CA HIS A 31 -3.07 33.93 -1.38
C HIS A 31 -2.32 32.90 -2.23
N ILE A 32 -2.02 31.75 -1.64
CA ILE A 32 -1.51 30.57 -2.33
C ILE A 32 -2.47 29.40 -2.13
N VAL A 33 -2.51 28.50 -3.11
CA VAL A 33 -3.33 27.29 -3.05
C VAL A 33 -2.95 26.44 -1.83
N TYR A 34 -3.94 25.96 -1.11
CA TYR A 34 -3.72 25.08 0.04
C TYR A 34 -3.24 23.69 -0.40
N VAL A 35 -2.25 23.17 0.31
CA VAL A 35 -1.54 21.93 -0.05
C VAL A 35 -2.44 20.74 -0.36
N TRP A 36 -3.58 20.59 0.32
CA TRP A 36 -4.47 19.46 0.07
C TRP A 36 -5.28 19.60 -1.22
N LEU A 37 -5.56 20.80 -1.67
CA LEU A 37 -6.19 21.01 -2.97
C LEU A 37 -5.21 20.62 -4.08
N ASP A 38 -3.96 21.10 -4.01
CA ASP A 38 -2.88 20.76 -4.93
C ASP A 38 -2.57 19.24 -4.91
N ALA A 39 -2.34 18.66 -3.73
CA ALA A 39 -1.98 17.25 -3.60
C ALA A 39 -3.06 16.29 -4.12
N LEU A 40 -4.35 16.60 -3.91
CA LEU A 40 -5.43 15.74 -4.38
C LEU A 40 -5.66 15.88 -5.89
N THR A 41 -5.64 17.10 -6.43
CA THR A 41 -5.79 17.32 -7.88
C THR A 41 -4.64 16.75 -8.69
N ASN A 42 -3.46 16.55 -8.07
CA ASN A 42 -2.32 15.91 -8.74
C ASN A 42 -2.63 14.50 -9.25
N TYR A 43 -3.57 13.77 -8.65
CA TYR A 43 -4.00 12.45 -9.17
C TYR A 43 -4.54 12.52 -10.60
N ILE A 44 -5.22 13.60 -10.96
CA ILE A 44 -5.77 13.77 -12.30
C ILE A 44 -4.85 14.60 -13.19
N THR A 45 -4.24 15.67 -12.70
CA THR A 45 -3.34 16.52 -13.49
C THR A 45 -2.08 15.79 -13.91
N GLY A 46 -1.53 14.91 -13.04
CA GLY A 46 -0.36 14.08 -13.34
C GLY A 46 -0.57 13.06 -14.47
N ILE A 47 -1.82 12.73 -14.79
CA ILE A 47 -2.19 11.90 -15.94
C ILE A 47 -2.78 12.69 -17.10
N GLY A 48 -2.78 14.03 -17.02
CA GLY A 48 -3.13 14.91 -18.12
C GLY A 48 -4.61 15.28 -18.20
N TYR A 49 -5.28 15.47 -17.05
CA TYR A 49 -6.58 16.12 -16.99
C TYR A 49 -6.46 17.57 -17.43
N ASP A 50 -7.42 18.03 -18.24
CA ASP A 50 -7.56 19.41 -18.67
C ASP A 50 -9.01 19.86 -18.49
N CYS A 51 -9.20 20.97 -17.75
CA CYS A 51 -10.51 21.54 -17.46
C CYS A 51 -11.21 22.12 -18.71
N ASP A 52 -10.47 22.43 -19.77
CA ASP A 52 -11.02 22.95 -21.03
C ASP A 52 -11.46 21.83 -22.00
N GLY A 53 -11.45 20.57 -21.54
CA GLY A 53 -11.95 19.42 -22.28
C GLY A 53 -10.92 18.75 -23.20
N ASN A 54 -9.64 19.16 -23.14
CA ASN A 54 -8.57 18.59 -23.95
C ASN A 54 -7.72 17.58 -23.16
N SER A 55 -8.36 16.84 -22.26
CA SER A 55 -7.68 15.82 -21.45
C SER A 55 -6.99 14.78 -22.30
N SER A 56 -5.83 14.31 -21.85
CA SER A 56 -4.99 13.37 -22.58
C SER A 56 -5.59 11.96 -22.68
N ASP A 57 -5.13 11.18 -23.66
CA ASP A 57 -5.47 9.75 -23.79
C ASP A 57 -5.11 8.97 -22.52
N LYS A 58 -4.06 9.39 -21.80
CA LYS A 58 -3.64 8.78 -20.55
C LYS A 58 -4.69 9.00 -19.46
N PHE A 59 -5.26 10.20 -19.35
CA PHE A 59 -6.35 10.48 -18.43
C PHE A 59 -7.58 9.62 -18.79
N ASN A 60 -8.01 9.63 -20.05
CA ASN A 60 -9.18 8.86 -20.51
C ASN A 60 -9.03 7.36 -20.28
N LYS A 61 -7.80 6.84 -20.29
CA LYS A 61 -7.50 5.43 -20.08
C LYS A 61 -7.47 5.02 -18.60
N PHE A 62 -6.91 5.88 -17.72
CA PHE A 62 -6.58 5.51 -16.33
C PHE A 62 -7.53 6.12 -15.30
N TRP A 63 -8.38 7.08 -15.70
CA TRP A 63 -9.39 7.62 -14.81
C TRP A 63 -10.78 7.06 -15.12
N PRO A 64 -11.62 6.68 -14.15
CA PRO A 64 -11.37 6.73 -12.70
C PRO A 64 -10.38 5.65 -12.20
N ALA A 65 -9.65 5.98 -11.14
CA ALA A 65 -8.77 5.03 -10.49
C ALA A 65 -9.56 3.84 -9.91
N ASP A 66 -9.03 2.64 -10.09
CA ASP A 66 -9.61 1.43 -9.46
C ASP A 66 -9.41 1.46 -7.96
N LEU A 67 -8.24 1.91 -7.49
CA LEU A 67 -7.88 1.93 -6.09
C LEU A 67 -6.99 3.15 -5.77
N HIS A 68 -7.34 3.90 -4.73
CA HIS A 68 -6.43 4.77 -4.00
C HIS A 68 -5.90 4.02 -2.78
N LEU A 69 -4.62 3.64 -2.81
CA LEU A 69 -3.92 3.03 -1.70
C LEU A 69 -3.13 4.10 -0.94
N ILE A 70 -3.54 4.37 0.29
CA ILE A 70 -3.04 5.51 1.08
C ILE A 70 -2.75 5.13 2.52
N GLY A 71 -1.99 5.94 3.25
CA GLY A 71 -1.87 5.81 4.70
C GLY A 71 -3.16 6.21 5.44
N LYS A 72 -3.47 5.54 6.54
CA LYS A 72 -4.68 5.82 7.34
C LYS A 72 -4.77 7.25 7.86
N ASP A 73 -3.65 7.94 7.99
CA ASP A 73 -3.56 9.32 8.47
C ASP A 73 -4.17 10.35 7.51
N ILE A 74 -4.24 10.02 6.22
CA ILE A 74 -4.81 10.87 5.18
C ILE A 74 -6.14 10.35 4.61
N ILE A 75 -6.74 9.34 5.24
CA ILE A 75 -7.99 8.73 4.76
C ILE A 75 -9.12 9.75 4.65
N ARG A 76 -9.22 10.69 5.59
CA ARG A 76 -10.24 11.73 5.59
C ARG A 76 -10.19 12.61 4.34
N PHE A 77 -8.99 12.94 3.85
CA PHE A 77 -8.82 13.74 2.65
C PHE A 77 -9.26 12.99 1.40
N HIS A 78 -9.03 11.69 1.35
CA HIS A 78 -9.35 10.85 0.19
C HIS A 78 -10.79 10.33 0.16
N THR A 79 -11.45 10.25 1.32
CA THR A 79 -12.83 9.74 1.39
C THR A 79 -13.89 10.84 1.52
N ILE A 80 -13.50 12.07 1.82
CA ILE A 80 -14.43 13.18 1.98
C ILE A 80 -14.08 14.31 1.00
N TYR A 81 -12.92 14.95 1.17
CA TYR A 81 -12.60 16.14 0.39
C TYR A 81 -12.32 15.83 -1.08
N TRP A 82 -11.62 14.75 -1.37
CA TRP A 82 -11.36 14.34 -2.75
C TRP A 82 -12.64 14.03 -3.55
N PRO A 83 -13.58 13.24 -3.05
CA PRO A 83 -14.88 13.09 -3.69
C PRO A 83 -15.63 14.41 -3.91
N ILE A 84 -15.59 15.34 -2.96
CA ILE A 84 -16.22 16.65 -3.11
C ILE A 84 -15.59 17.44 -4.28
N ILE A 85 -14.26 17.45 -4.37
CA ILE A 85 -13.54 18.11 -5.47
C ILE A 85 -13.91 17.47 -6.81
N LEU A 86 -13.90 16.14 -6.91
CA LEU A 86 -14.27 15.43 -8.14
C LEU A 86 -15.71 15.69 -8.57
N MET A 87 -16.64 15.71 -7.61
CA MET A 87 -18.03 16.05 -7.89
C MET A 87 -18.18 17.50 -8.37
N ALA A 88 -17.40 18.44 -7.81
CA ALA A 88 -17.39 19.82 -8.28
C ALA A 88 -16.83 19.99 -9.70
N LEU A 89 -15.96 19.05 -10.13
CA LEU A 89 -15.40 18.98 -11.48
C LEU A 89 -16.25 18.12 -12.45
N ASP A 90 -17.38 17.58 -11.99
CA ASP A 90 -18.23 16.63 -12.74
C ASP A 90 -17.44 15.39 -13.23
N LEU A 91 -16.49 14.92 -12.41
CA LEU A 91 -15.66 13.76 -12.71
C LEU A 91 -16.12 12.51 -11.93
N PRO A 92 -15.97 11.30 -12.52
CA PRO A 92 -16.28 10.06 -11.83
C PRO A 92 -15.37 9.84 -10.63
N LEU A 93 -15.92 9.25 -9.57
CA LEU A 93 -15.20 8.94 -8.34
C LEU A 93 -14.30 7.69 -8.51
N PRO A 94 -13.20 7.58 -7.75
CA PRO A 94 -12.43 6.35 -7.63
C PRO A 94 -13.32 5.19 -7.17
N LYS A 95 -13.06 3.98 -7.66
CA LYS A 95 -13.87 2.81 -7.31
C LYS A 95 -13.68 2.39 -5.84
N GLN A 96 -12.47 2.55 -5.32
CA GLN A 96 -12.12 2.18 -3.95
C GLN A 96 -11.04 3.10 -3.37
N VAL A 97 -11.15 3.37 -2.07
CA VAL A 97 -10.09 3.96 -1.25
C VAL A 97 -9.73 2.99 -0.15
N PHE A 98 -8.47 2.61 -0.04
CA PHE A 98 -7.97 1.73 1.00
C PHE A 98 -6.87 2.42 1.81
N GLY A 99 -7.12 2.57 3.12
CA GLY A 99 -6.17 3.17 4.07
C GLY A 99 -5.41 2.09 4.82
N HIS A 100 -4.10 1.94 4.53
CA HIS A 100 -3.26 1.00 5.25
C HIS A 100 -2.80 1.56 6.62
N PRO A 101 -2.55 0.69 7.62
CA PRO A 101 -2.01 1.07 8.92
C PRO A 101 -0.59 1.63 8.84
N TRP A 102 -0.09 2.11 9.97
CA TRP A 102 1.29 2.56 10.08
C TRP A 102 2.26 1.40 10.29
N LEU A 103 3.47 1.60 9.80
CA LEU A 103 4.64 0.83 10.18
C LEU A 103 5.36 1.56 11.30
N LEU A 104 5.42 0.93 12.47
CA LEU A 104 6.01 1.48 13.69
C LEU A 104 7.39 0.89 13.92
N GLN A 105 8.29 1.65 14.53
CA GLN A 105 9.55 1.14 15.08
C GLN A 105 9.50 1.23 16.60
N GLY A 106 9.61 0.07 17.27
CA GLY A 106 9.41 -0.01 18.71
C GLY A 106 8.01 0.49 19.10
N ASP A 107 7.94 1.37 20.08
CA ASP A 107 6.68 1.88 20.63
C ASP A 107 6.12 3.09 19.90
N GLY A 108 6.69 3.47 18.74
CA GLY A 108 6.30 4.73 18.14
C GLY A 108 6.42 4.85 16.63
N LYS A 109 5.76 5.88 16.13
CA LYS A 109 5.83 6.27 14.73
C LYS A 109 7.27 6.68 14.36
N MET A 110 7.75 6.17 13.23
CA MET A 110 9.02 6.61 12.65
C MET A 110 8.98 8.10 12.31
N SER A 111 10.04 8.81 12.68
CA SER A 111 10.20 10.24 12.42
C SER A 111 11.65 10.59 12.13
N LYS A 112 11.88 11.35 11.06
CA LYS A 112 13.22 11.85 10.71
C LYS A 112 13.85 12.67 11.84
N SER A 113 13.05 13.45 12.56
CA SER A 113 13.51 14.27 13.67
C SER A 113 13.94 13.46 14.91
N LYS A 114 13.43 12.23 15.05
CA LYS A 114 13.81 11.32 16.13
C LYS A 114 14.98 10.40 15.75
N GLY A 115 15.40 10.40 14.49
CA GLY A 115 16.47 9.52 13.99
C GLY A 115 16.14 8.02 14.01
N ASN A 116 14.86 7.66 14.14
CA ASN A 116 14.39 6.29 14.23
C ASN A 116 13.73 5.81 12.91
N VAL A 117 14.19 6.29 11.78
CA VAL A 117 13.68 5.87 10.46
C VAL A 117 14.52 4.72 9.94
N LEU A 118 13.85 3.61 9.61
CA LEU A 118 14.43 2.53 8.82
C LEU A 118 14.10 2.81 7.35
N TYR A 119 15.14 2.98 6.55
CA TYR A 119 14.99 3.20 5.12
C TYR A 119 14.87 1.87 4.39
N ALA A 120 14.01 1.82 3.39
CA ALA A 120 13.80 0.61 2.60
C ALA A 120 15.07 0.18 1.86
N ASP A 121 15.86 1.14 1.39
CA ASP A 121 17.12 0.87 0.69
C ASP A 121 18.14 0.18 1.61
N ASP A 122 18.31 0.66 2.85
CA ASP A 122 19.20 0.03 3.84
C ASP A 122 18.77 -1.41 4.17
N LEU A 123 17.46 -1.64 4.26
CA LEU A 123 16.92 -2.98 4.51
C LEU A 123 17.15 -3.91 3.32
N VAL A 124 16.95 -3.40 2.10
CA VAL A 124 17.16 -4.17 0.86
C VAL A 124 18.63 -4.49 0.67
N ASP A 125 19.53 -3.55 0.95
CA ASP A 125 20.98 -3.76 0.85
C ASP A 125 21.46 -4.85 1.81
N PHE A 126 20.86 -4.95 3.00
CA PHE A 126 21.25 -5.93 4.01
C PHE A 126 20.55 -7.29 3.84
N PHE A 127 19.23 -7.31 3.62
CA PHE A 127 18.43 -8.54 3.61
C PHE A 127 18.08 -9.06 2.21
N GLY A 128 18.23 -8.25 1.20
CA GLY A 128 17.75 -8.52 -0.15
C GLY A 128 16.27 -8.14 -0.33
N VAL A 129 15.90 -7.81 -1.56
CA VAL A 129 14.57 -7.27 -1.91
C VAL A 129 13.43 -8.26 -1.59
N ASP A 130 13.63 -9.54 -1.83
CA ASP A 130 12.58 -10.56 -1.62
C ASP A 130 12.26 -10.77 -0.15
N ALA A 131 13.28 -10.76 0.71
CA ALA A 131 13.12 -10.88 2.15
C ALA A 131 12.38 -9.65 2.73
N VAL A 132 12.72 -8.44 2.29
CA VAL A 132 12.04 -7.20 2.71
C VAL A 132 10.58 -7.20 2.24
N ARG A 133 10.31 -7.60 1.01
CA ARG A 133 8.93 -7.72 0.48
C ARG A 133 8.13 -8.76 1.25
N TYR A 134 8.71 -9.94 1.51
CA TYR A 134 8.06 -10.95 2.32
C TYR A 134 7.71 -10.42 3.71
N PHE A 135 8.66 -9.80 4.39
CA PHE A 135 8.47 -9.24 5.72
C PHE A 135 7.31 -8.22 5.76
N VAL A 136 7.33 -7.25 4.85
CA VAL A 136 6.30 -6.20 4.80
C VAL A 136 4.91 -6.80 4.55
N LEU A 137 4.79 -7.76 3.64
CA LEU A 137 3.51 -8.40 3.35
C LEU A 137 3.02 -9.33 4.47
N HIS A 138 3.95 -9.92 5.23
CA HIS A 138 3.66 -10.86 6.32
C HIS A 138 3.31 -10.12 7.62
N GLU A 139 4.10 -9.09 8.00
CA GLU A 139 4.01 -8.42 9.30
C GLU A 139 3.12 -7.18 9.30
N MET A 140 2.67 -6.72 8.13
CA MET A 140 1.77 -5.57 8.01
C MET A 140 0.31 -6.01 7.93
N PRO A 141 -0.37 -6.23 9.07
CA PRO A 141 -1.78 -6.57 9.05
C PRO A 141 -2.60 -5.36 8.55
N PHE A 142 -3.68 -5.61 7.82
CA PHE A 142 -4.53 -4.54 7.30
C PHE A 142 -5.39 -3.85 8.36
N GLU A 143 -5.59 -4.48 9.50
CA GLU A 143 -6.50 -4.02 10.55
C GLU A 143 -5.82 -3.19 11.65
N ARG A 144 -4.52 -3.32 11.81
CA ARG A 144 -3.75 -2.70 12.89
C ARG A 144 -2.35 -2.30 12.45
N ASP A 145 -1.72 -1.42 13.20
CA ASP A 145 -0.35 -1.01 12.95
C ASP A 145 0.62 -2.20 13.09
N GLY A 146 1.55 -2.29 12.16
CA GLY A 146 2.63 -3.27 12.18
C GLY A 146 3.89 -2.70 12.83
N VAL A 147 4.73 -3.57 13.37
CA VAL A 147 6.02 -3.20 13.95
C VAL A 147 7.14 -3.77 13.10
N ILE A 148 8.17 -2.95 12.85
CA ILE A 148 9.41 -3.38 12.21
C ILE A 148 10.57 -3.23 13.18
N SER A 149 11.41 -4.26 13.27
CA SER A 149 12.71 -4.20 13.92
C SER A 149 13.70 -5.13 13.21
N TRP A 150 14.98 -4.90 13.42
CA TRP A 150 16.02 -5.77 12.86
C TRP A 150 15.90 -7.21 13.38
N GLU A 151 15.60 -7.37 14.66
CA GLU A 151 15.44 -8.67 15.32
C GLU A 151 14.28 -9.44 14.71
N LEU A 152 13.13 -8.77 14.50
CA LEU A 152 11.95 -9.39 13.92
C LEU A 152 12.18 -9.79 12.45
N MET A 153 12.90 -8.97 11.68
CA MET A 153 13.28 -9.32 10.30
C MET A 153 14.19 -10.56 10.28
N ILE A 154 15.20 -10.61 11.16
CA ILE A 154 16.10 -11.77 11.27
C ILE A 154 15.31 -13.03 11.67
N GLU A 155 14.39 -12.89 12.62
CA GLU A 155 13.52 -13.99 13.05
C GLU A 155 12.69 -14.54 11.88
N ARG A 156 12.03 -13.69 11.13
CA ARG A 156 11.22 -14.12 9.98
C ARG A 156 12.03 -14.76 8.88
N MET A 157 13.21 -14.23 8.60
CA MET A 157 14.10 -14.85 7.62
C MET A 157 14.54 -16.25 8.04
N ASN A 158 14.91 -16.43 9.31
CA ASN A 158 15.38 -17.70 9.81
C ASN A 158 14.24 -18.72 9.97
N SER A 159 13.13 -18.32 10.59
CA SER A 159 12.01 -19.23 10.84
C SER A 159 11.23 -19.54 9.56
N ASP A 160 10.80 -18.53 8.85
CA ASP A 160 9.84 -18.71 7.75
C ASP A 160 10.52 -19.07 6.44
N LEU A 161 11.54 -18.29 6.03
CA LEU A 161 12.18 -18.49 4.75
C LEU A 161 13.22 -19.62 4.81
N ALA A 162 14.11 -19.63 5.80
CA ALA A 162 15.14 -20.67 5.89
C ALA A 162 14.60 -21.99 6.43
N ASN A 163 13.93 -22.00 7.59
CA ASN A 163 13.51 -23.24 8.23
C ASN A 163 12.22 -23.81 7.63
N ILE A 164 11.20 -23.02 7.38
CA ILE A 164 9.94 -23.52 6.82
C ILE A 164 10.07 -23.74 5.32
N LEU A 165 10.19 -22.66 4.54
CA LEU A 165 10.23 -22.74 3.08
C LEU A 165 11.48 -23.45 2.59
N GLY A 166 12.66 -23.11 3.11
CA GLY A 166 13.94 -23.75 2.71
C GLY A 166 13.97 -25.23 3.00
N ASN A 167 13.45 -25.67 4.15
CA ASN A 167 13.35 -27.11 4.47
C ASN A 167 12.31 -27.82 3.58
N LEU A 168 11.19 -27.19 3.29
CA LEU A 168 10.20 -27.75 2.35
C LEU A 168 10.85 -28.02 0.99
N VAL A 169 11.51 -27.02 0.41
CA VAL A 169 12.18 -27.14 -0.88
C VAL A 169 13.28 -28.21 -0.83
N ASN A 170 14.15 -28.15 0.18
CA ASN A 170 15.26 -29.10 0.32
C ASN A 170 14.78 -30.56 0.46
N ARG A 171 13.77 -30.79 1.31
CA ARG A 171 13.19 -32.12 1.51
C ARG A 171 12.51 -32.64 0.22
N THR A 172 11.75 -31.77 -0.45
CA THR A 172 11.06 -32.13 -1.70
C THR A 172 12.07 -32.52 -2.78
N ILE A 173 13.12 -31.73 -2.99
CA ILE A 173 14.17 -32.02 -3.97
C ILE A 173 14.94 -33.30 -3.59
N SER A 174 15.27 -33.46 -2.30
CA SER A 174 15.99 -34.63 -1.81
C SER A 174 15.17 -35.89 -2.00
N MET A 175 13.86 -35.85 -1.74
CA MET A 175 12.95 -36.97 -1.99
C MET A 175 12.77 -37.25 -3.47
N SER A 176 12.63 -36.24 -4.31
CA SER A 176 12.56 -36.39 -5.76
C SER A 176 13.81 -37.03 -6.30
N ASN A 177 14.99 -36.61 -5.86
CA ASN A 177 16.25 -37.25 -6.27
C ASN A 177 16.34 -38.70 -5.81
N LYS A 178 15.95 -38.98 -4.57
CA LYS A 178 16.04 -40.31 -3.97
C LYS A 178 15.10 -41.33 -4.63
N TYR A 179 13.87 -40.94 -4.92
CA TYR A 179 12.82 -41.85 -5.37
C TYR A 179 12.60 -41.83 -6.87
N PHE A 180 12.92 -40.71 -7.53
CA PHE A 180 12.62 -40.53 -8.96
C PHE A 180 13.86 -40.11 -9.78
N GLY A 181 15.07 -40.12 -9.18
CA GLY A 181 16.28 -39.72 -9.88
C GLY A 181 16.30 -38.22 -10.28
N GLY A 182 15.52 -37.39 -9.60
CA GLY A 182 15.38 -35.97 -9.92
C GLY A 182 14.51 -35.64 -11.13
N ILE A 183 13.86 -36.67 -11.70
CA ILE A 183 12.98 -36.50 -12.85
C ILE A 183 11.53 -36.40 -12.37
N VAL A 184 10.87 -35.32 -12.72
CA VAL A 184 9.44 -35.11 -12.48
C VAL A 184 8.71 -35.34 -13.79
N GLU A 185 7.93 -36.41 -13.87
CA GLU A 185 7.09 -36.73 -15.01
C GLU A 185 5.64 -36.40 -14.67
N ASP A 186 5.00 -35.59 -15.49
CA ASP A 186 3.56 -35.39 -15.40
C ASP A 186 2.85 -36.62 -15.96
N LYS A 187 2.29 -37.46 -15.08
CA LYS A 187 1.51 -38.64 -15.45
C LYS A 187 0.00 -38.38 -15.50
N GLY A 188 -0.43 -37.13 -15.39
CA GLY A 188 -1.85 -36.74 -15.39
C GLY A 188 -2.65 -37.35 -14.23
N VAL A 189 -1.98 -37.72 -13.13
CA VAL A 189 -2.65 -38.22 -11.93
C VAL A 189 -3.15 -37.02 -11.14
N VAL A 190 -4.47 -36.86 -11.09
CA VAL A 190 -5.13 -35.81 -10.29
C VAL A 190 -5.59 -36.43 -8.98
N GLY A 191 -5.20 -35.86 -7.87
CA GLY A 191 -5.63 -36.25 -6.52
C GLY A 191 -6.80 -35.39 -6.02
N ASP A 192 -7.41 -35.84 -4.95
CA ASP A 192 -8.59 -35.17 -4.33
C ASP A 192 -8.33 -33.70 -3.91
N TYR A 193 -7.08 -33.27 -3.87
CA TYR A 193 -6.65 -31.96 -3.42
C TYR A 193 -6.13 -31.04 -4.53
N ASP A 194 -6.04 -31.52 -5.77
CA ASP A 194 -5.44 -30.74 -6.85
C ASP A 194 -6.31 -29.55 -7.29
N ASP A 195 -7.63 -29.66 -7.10
CA ASP A 195 -8.60 -28.62 -7.45
C ASP A 195 -9.00 -27.74 -6.26
N ASP A 196 -8.47 -28.00 -5.04
CA ASP A 196 -8.84 -27.26 -3.83
C ASP A 196 -7.71 -26.34 -3.35
N PRO A 197 -7.72 -25.04 -3.72
CA PRO A 197 -6.71 -24.07 -3.28
C PRO A 197 -6.74 -23.83 -1.76
N VAL A 198 -7.78 -24.28 -1.04
CA VAL A 198 -7.92 -24.10 0.41
C VAL A 198 -7.21 -25.21 1.19
N SER A 199 -7.00 -26.38 0.59
CA SER A 199 -6.33 -27.53 1.25
C SER A 199 -4.90 -27.20 1.69
N TYR A 200 -4.19 -26.33 0.96
CA TYR A 200 -2.86 -25.85 1.31
C TYR A 200 -2.83 -25.02 2.60
N THR A 201 -3.89 -24.32 2.94
CA THR A 201 -3.96 -23.51 4.16
C THR A 201 -4.28 -24.35 5.39
N HIS A 202 -4.97 -25.48 5.25
CA HIS A 202 -5.33 -26.38 6.34
C HIS A 202 -4.18 -27.29 6.77
N LEU A 203 -3.28 -27.67 5.88
CA LEU A 203 -2.08 -28.45 6.21
C LEU A 203 -1.08 -27.66 7.09
N ARG A 204 -1.15 -26.33 7.10
CA ARG A 204 -0.33 -25.46 7.96
C ARG A 204 -0.84 -25.35 9.40
N ALA A 205 -2.09 -25.69 9.68
CA ALA A 205 -2.71 -25.50 10.99
C ALA A 205 -2.45 -26.67 11.98
N HIS A 206 -1.81 -27.73 11.53
CA HIS A 206 -1.63 -28.97 12.30
C HIS A 206 -0.16 -29.42 12.50
N GLU A 207 0.82 -28.59 12.13
CA GLU A 207 2.24 -28.75 12.50
C GLU A 207 2.69 -27.63 13.45
#